data_9374565ac2c0e7f42d288f45cbf21cba
#
_entry.id   9374565ac2c0e7f42d288f45cbf21cba
#
_cell.length_a   1.000
_cell.length_b   1.000
_cell.length_c   1.000
_cell.angle_alpha   90.00
_cell.angle_beta   90.00
_cell.angle_gamma   90.00
#
_symmetry.space_group_name_H-M   'P 1'
#
loop_
_entity.id
_entity.type
_entity.pdbx_description
1 polymer ?
#
loop_
_entity_poly.entity_id
_entity_poly.type
_entity_poly.pdbx_seq_one_letter_code
_entity_poly.pdbx_strand_id
1 'polypeptide(L)' 'MEADTAWRYVRFERETRYYELRLQQDLFGWVVVKAWGRKSTRLGQMRTTPCSSYSEAASMWDAGIRRRHRKGYVMSEAE' A
#
# COMPACT_ATOMS: atom_id res chain seq x y z
N MET A 1 -7.86 21.58 -8.02
CA MET A 1 -6.94 21.47 -7.30
C MET A 1 -6.52 20.18 -7.06
N GLU A 2 -5.48 19.99 -6.74
CA GLU A 2 -4.92 18.77 -6.75
C GLU A 2 -4.76 18.18 -5.46
N ALA A 3 -5.49 18.60 -4.51
CA ALA A 3 -5.38 18.05 -3.17
C ALA A 3 -5.63 16.58 -3.15
N ASP A 4 -6.37 16.08 -4.14
CA ASP A 4 -6.72 14.68 -4.14
C ASP A 4 -5.62 13.77 -4.66
N THR A 5 -4.51 14.31 -5.11
CA THR A 5 -3.45 13.49 -5.67
C THR A 5 -2.31 13.31 -4.67
N ALA A 6 -2.61 13.21 -3.39
CA ALA A 6 -1.59 13.05 -2.37
C ALA A 6 -1.00 11.65 -2.38
N TRP A 7 0.29 11.57 -2.11
CA TRP A 7 0.93 10.29 -1.88
C TRP A 7 0.46 9.76 -0.54
N ARG A 8 0.35 8.43 -0.41
CA ARG A 8 -0.16 7.80 0.79
C ARG A 8 0.68 6.60 1.16
N TYR A 9 0.68 6.30 2.45
CA TYR A 9 1.40 5.16 2.98
C TYR A 9 0.62 4.60 4.15
N VAL A 10 0.56 3.26 4.25
CA VAL A 10 -0.05 2.59 5.38
C VAL A 10 0.71 1.30 5.64
N ARG A 11 0.86 0.98 6.92
CA ARG A 11 1.47 -0.27 7.34
C ARG A 11 0.49 -1.02 8.21
N PHE A 12 0.38 -2.31 7.96
CA PHE A 12 -0.45 -3.21 8.71
C PHE A 12 0.41 -4.29 9.34
N GLU A 13 -0.04 -4.83 10.46
CA GLU A 13 0.65 -5.92 11.12
C GLU A 13 -0.34 -6.95 11.59
N ARG A 14 0.10 -8.22 11.56
CA ARG A 14 -0.67 -9.32 12.08
C ARG A 14 0.30 -10.35 12.60
N GLU A 15 0.34 -10.51 13.94
CA GLU A 15 1.25 -11.46 14.56
C GLU A 15 2.70 -11.16 14.15
N THR A 16 3.37 -12.05 13.42
CA THR A 16 4.76 -11.85 13.03
C THR A 16 4.91 -11.26 11.63
N ARG A 17 3.81 -10.88 11.01
CA ARG A 17 3.83 -10.42 9.62
C ARG A 17 3.53 -8.94 9.50
N TYR A 18 4.05 -8.33 8.44
CA TYR A 18 3.71 -6.95 8.10
C TYR A 18 3.27 -6.88 6.65
N TYR A 19 2.57 -5.80 6.32
CA TYR A 19 2.11 -5.54 4.96
C TYR A 19 2.03 -4.03 4.80
N GLU A 20 2.67 -3.52 3.75
CA GLU A 20 2.68 -2.08 3.49
C GLU A 20 2.07 -1.78 2.14
N LEU A 21 1.37 -0.67 2.07
CA LEU A 21 0.84 -0.15 0.82
C LEU A 21 1.31 1.28 0.66
N ARG A 22 1.76 1.62 -0.54
CA ARG A 22 2.11 2.98 -0.89
C ARG A 22 1.38 3.36 -2.16
N LEU A 23 0.87 4.58 -2.20
CA LEU A 23 0.32 5.16 -3.40
C LEU A 23 1.25 6.31 -3.74
N GLN A 24 1.95 6.21 -4.85
CA GLN A 24 2.96 7.19 -5.19
C GLN A 24 3.09 7.33 -6.69
N GLN A 25 3.88 8.28 -7.12
CA GLN A 25 4.10 8.56 -8.51
C GLN A 25 5.56 8.27 -8.84
N ASP A 26 5.79 7.58 -9.94
CA ASP A 26 7.16 7.39 -10.41
C ASP A 26 7.32 8.12 -11.76
N LEU A 27 8.36 7.80 -12.49
CA LEU A 27 8.64 8.50 -13.74
C LEU A 27 7.57 8.28 -14.79
N PHE A 28 6.79 7.21 -14.67
CA PHE A 28 5.83 6.84 -15.70
C PHE A 28 4.39 7.08 -15.29
N GLY A 29 4.13 7.47 -14.06
CA GLY A 29 2.78 7.74 -13.60
C GLY A 29 2.51 7.24 -12.20
N TRP A 30 1.24 7.02 -11.90
CA TRP A 30 0.81 6.59 -10.58
C TRP A 30 0.98 5.09 -10.42
N VAL A 31 1.43 4.69 -9.23
CA VAL A 31 1.65 3.27 -8.94
C VAL A 31 1.17 2.97 -7.52
N VAL A 32 0.78 1.72 -7.30
CA VAL A 32 0.54 1.20 -5.96
C VAL A 32 1.64 0.17 -5.69
N VAL A 33 2.38 0.39 -4.61
CA VAL A 33 3.46 -0.50 -4.23
C VAL A 33 3.04 -1.29 -3.00
N LYS A 34 3.17 -2.60 -3.07
CA LYS A 34 2.88 -3.50 -1.96
C LYS A 34 4.18 -4.12 -1.49
N ALA A 35 4.35 -4.20 -0.17
CA ALA A 35 5.50 -4.88 0.41
C ALA A 35 5.03 -5.69 1.58
N TRP A 36 5.53 -6.90 1.74
CA TRP A 36 5.09 -7.78 2.82
C TRP A 36 6.19 -8.74 3.21
N GLY A 37 6.07 -9.29 4.43
CA GLY A 37 7.06 -10.23 4.92
C GLY A 37 6.91 -10.46 6.39
N ARG A 38 7.96 -11.04 7.00
CA ARG A 38 8.02 -11.25 8.44
C ARG A 38 8.68 -10.06 9.10
N LYS A 39 8.16 -9.66 10.25
CA LYS A 39 8.64 -8.46 10.95
C LYS A 39 10.09 -8.57 11.37
N SER A 40 10.57 -9.77 11.65
CA SER A 40 11.90 -9.94 12.21
C SER A 40 12.97 -10.22 11.14
N THR A 41 12.65 -10.11 9.86
CA THR A 41 13.61 -10.41 8.82
C THR A 41 13.73 -9.23 7.89
N ARG A 42 14.84 -9.19 7.15
CA ARG A 42 15.01 -8.23 6.09
C ARG A 42 14.49 -8.75 4.77
N LEU A 43 14.17 -10.04 4.72
CA LEU A 43 13.68 -10.64 3.51
C LEU A 43 12.20 -10.39 3.42
N GLY A 44 11.79 -9.76 2.38
CA GLY A 44 10.39 -9.51 2.11
C GLY A 44 10.19 -9.50 0.63
N GLN A 45 8.95 -9.27 0.23
CA GLN A 45 8.61 -9.19 -1.17
C GLN A 45 7.99 -7.85 -1.44
N MET A 46 8.11 -7.42 -2.68
CA MET A 46 7.57 -6.14 -3.08
C MET A 46 7.01 -6.25 -4.49
N ARG A 47 5.93 -5.57 -4.74
CA ARG A 47 5.31 -5.57 -6.06
C ARG A 47 4.81 -4.17 -6.36
N THR A 48 5.15 -3.67 -7.55
CA THR A 48 4.68 -2.38 -8.02
C THR A 48 3.67 -2.60 -9.12
N THR A 49 2.50 -1.98 -8.98
CA THR A 49 1.45 -2.09 -9.99
C THR A 49 1.22 -0.72 -10.61
N PRO A 50 1.53 -0.55 -11.89
CA PRO A 50 1.26 0.72 -12.57
C PRO A 50 -0.24 0.93 -12.74
N CYS A 51 -0.67 2.16 -12.64
CA CYS A 51 -2.08 2.51 -12.79
C CYS A 51 -2.21 3.58 -13.85
N SER A 52 -3.34 3.60 -14.54
CA SER A 52 -3.56 4.53 -15.63
C SER A 52 -3.87 5.94 -15.14
N SER A 53 -4.26 6.10 -13.88
CA SER A 53 -4.64 7.40 -13.34
C SER A 53 -4.55 7.34 -11.83
N TYR A 54 -4.59 8.52 -11.20
CA TYR A 54 -4.66 8.58 -9.75
C TYR A 54 -5.95 7.91 -9.26
N SER A 55 -7.03 8.11 -9.98
CA SER A 55 -8.31 7.51 -9.60
C SER A 55 -8.24 5.99 -9.53
N GLU A 56 -7.58 5.38 -10.51
CA GLU A 56 -7.41 3.94 -10.50
C GLU A 56 -6.52 3.50 -9.34
N ALA A 57 -5.44 4.25 -9.10
CA ALA A 57 -4.53 3.93 -8.02
C ALA A 57 -5.23 4.05 -6.66
N ALA A 58 -6.06 5.07 -6.50
CA ALA A 58 -6.80 5.28 -5.25
C ALA A 58 -7.81 4.15 -5.03
N SER A 59 -8.47 3.68 -6.07
CA SER A 59 -9.38 2.55 -5.94
C SER A 59 -8.65 1.28 -5.54
N MET A 60 -7.48 1.04 -6.12
CA MET A 60 -6.67 -0.12 -5.78
C MET A 60 -6.16 -0.03 -4.34
N TRP A 61 -5.77 1.17 -3.92
CA TRP A 61 -5.33 1.44 -2.55
C TRP A 61 -6.46 1.11 -1.57
N ASP A 62 -7.67 1.62 -1.81
CA ASP A 62 -8.80 1.37 -0.93
C ASP A 62 -9.15 -0.11 -0.85
N ALA A 63 -9.13 -0.79 -1.99
CA ALA A 63 -9.42 -2.22 -2.01
C ALA A 63 -8.37 -2.99 -1.23
N GLY A 64 -7.11 -2.57 -1.31
CA GLY A 64 -6.03 -3.20 -0.57
C GLY A 64 -6.21 -3.07 0.93
N ILE A 65 -6.62 -1.88 1.38
CA ILE A 65 -6.88 -1.64 2.81
C ILE A 65 -8.01 -2.54 3.29
N ARG A 66 -9.12 -2.59 2.54
CA ARG A 66 -10.24 -3.41 2.94
C ARG A 66 -9.86 -4.88 3.03
N ARG A 67 -9.03 -5.35 2.09
CA ARG A 67 -8.61 -6.75 2.10
C ARG A 67 -7.77 -7.07 3.32
N ARG A 68 -6.86 -6.16 3.71
CA ARG A 68 -6.03 -6.40 4.90
C ARG A 68 -6.88 -6.46 6.15
N HIS A 69 -7.86 -5.58 6.28
CA HIS A 69 -8.76 -5.64 7.42
C HIS A 69 -9.52 -6.96 7.47
N ARG A 70 -10.04 -7.40 6.34
CA ARG A 70 -10.77 -8.67 6.29
C ARG A 70 -9.89 -9.85 6.69
N LYS A 71 -8.59 -9.76 6.43
CA LYS A 71 -7.68 -10.84 6.76
C LYS A 71 -7.10 -10.71 8.16
N GLY A 72 -7.62 -9.79 8.95
CA GLY A 72 -7.23 -9.68 10.35
C GLY A 72 -6.01 -8.83 10.63
N TYR A 73 -5.52 -8.09 9.66
CA TYR A 73 -4.41 -7.18 9.88
C TYR A 73 -4.89 -5.92 10.58
N VAL A 74 -4.03 -5.34 11.40
CA VAL A 74 -4.32 -4.12 12.13
C VAL A 74 -3.38 -3.04 11.63
N MET A 75 -3.94 -1.86 11.35
CA MET A 75 -3.14 -0.74 10.89
C MET A 75 -2.24 -0.26 12.02
N SER A 76 -0.93 -0.23 11.77
CA SER A 76 0.03 0.18 12.78
C SER A 76 0.64 1.54 12.46
N GLU A 77 0.54 1.99 11.21
CA GLU A 77 1.12 3.27 10.83
C GLU A 77 0.44 3.76 9.57
N ALA A 78 0.24 5.07 9.45
CA ALA A 78 -0.37 5.64 8.25
C ALA A 78 0.14 7.06 8.05
N GLU A 79 0.26 7.45 6.78
CA GLU A 79 0.60 8.82 6.41
C GLU A 79 -0.30 9.32 5.30
#